data_3173c2dcd08023f1da3150479577054c
#
_entry.id   3173c2dcd08023f1da3150479577054c
#
_cell.length_a   1.000
_cell.length_b   1.000
_cell.length_c   1.000
_cell.angle_alpha   90.00
_cell.angle_beta   90.00
_cell.angle_gamma   90.00
#
_symmetry.space_group_name_H-M   'P 1'
#
loop_
_entity.id
_entity.type
_entity.pdbx_description
1 polymer ?
#
loop_
_entity_poly.entity_id
_entity_poly.type
_entity_poly.pdbx_seq_one_letter_code
_entity_poly.pdbx_strand_id
1 'polypeptide(L)'
;MAVLLVMGAAMGWTGEQLRYGATRQNEGPGNALIATLAHAEVTEVFTAFGEKTLSAEQVAHALVKELRGFLKSEAAVGPHLADQLALLLALATWQSGRGAAFTCSEVTEHTRTNCAVIERFLPVRFAIAQARAASTVRVEPA
;
A
#
# COMPACT_ATOMS: atom_id res chain seq x y z
N MET A 1 -4.53 -13.74 18.20
CA MET A 1 -5.44 -14.71 17.51
C MET A 1 -6.82 -14.11 17.20
N ALA A 2 -7.48 -13.42 18.14
CA ALA A 2 -8.81 -12.83 17.92
C ALA A 2 -8.87 -11.90 16.68
N VAL A 3 -7.93 -10.96 16.52
CA VAL A 3 -7.84 -10.04 15.38
C VAL A 3 -7.84 -10.76 14.04
N LEU A 4 -7.05 -11.85 13.94
CA LEU A 4 -6.92 -12.65 12.72
C LEU A 4 -8.25 -13.33 12.33
N LEU A 5 -8.97 -13.84 13.31
CA LEU A 5 -10.28 -14.49 13.09
C LEU A 5 -11.35 -13.47 12.66
N VAL A 6 -11.37 -12.29 13.27
CA VAL A 6 -12.29 -11.21 12.88
C VAL A 6 -12.04 -10.77 11.44
N MET A 7 -10.78 -10.59 11.05
CA MET A 7 -10.42 -10.24 9.68
C MET A 7 -10.78 -11.36 8.70
N GLY A 8 -10.45 -12.61 9.03
CA GLY A 8 -10.78 -13.76 8.19
C GLY A 8 -12.26 -13.85 7.91
N ALA A 9 -13.11 -13.75 8.95
CA ALA A 9 -14.57 -13.76 8.81
C ALA A 9 -15.08 -12.59 7.95
N ALA A 10 -14.52 -11.39 8.14
CA ALA A 10 -14.92 -10.20 7.38
C ALA A 10 -14.53 -10.26 5.90
N MET A 11 -13.42 -10.93 5.57
CA MET A 11 -12.92 -11.08 4.19
C MET A 11 -13.32 -12.40 3.52
N GLY A 12 -13.96 -13.31 4.25
CA GLY A 12 -14.25 -14.66 3.78
C GLY A 12 -13.03 -15.56 3.61
N TRP A 13 -11.93 -15.24 4.30
CA TRP A 13 -10.69 -16.01 4.25
C TRP A 13 -10.67 -17.11 5.29
N THR A 14 -10.19 -18.27 4.91
CA THR A 14 -10.20 -19.48 5.76
C THR A 14 -8.92 -20.30 5.61
N GLY A 15 -8.71 -21.23 6.54
CA GLY A 15 -7.65 -22.25 6.44
C GLY A 15 -6.24 -21.65 6.29
N GLU A 16 -5.54 -22.04 5.23
CA GLU A 16 -4.15 -21.64 4.98
C GLU A 16 -3.94 -20.15 4.68
N GLN A 17 -5.02 -19.43 4.36
CA GLN A 17 -4.96 -17.98 4.18
C GLN A 17 -4.75 -17.23 5.50
N LEU A 18 -5.05 -17.88 6.63
CA LEU A 18 -4.91 -17.30 7.97
C LEU A 18 -3.71 -17.91 8.69
N ARG A 19 -2.66 -17.12 8.89
CA ARG A 19 -1.44 -17.58 9.56
C ARG A 19 -1.19 -16.79 10.84
N TYR A 20 -0.87 -17.49 11.90
CA TYR A 20 -0.46 -16.87 13.16
C TYR A 20 1.05 -17.07 13.36
N GLY A 21 1.76 -15.96 13.52
CA GLY A 21 3.17 -15.94 13.89
C GLY A 21 3.34 -15.48 15.35
N ALA A 22 4.08 -16.22 16.13
CA ALA A 22 4.45 -15.78 17.48
C ALA A 22 5.64 -14.82 17.39
N THR A 23 5.58 -13.71 18.15
CA THR A 23 6.72 -12.81 18.33
C THR A 23 7.76 -13.44 19.26
N ARG A 24 9.02 -13.05 19.13
CA ARG A 24 10.08 -13.47 20.04
C ARG A 24 9.92 -12.75 21.37
N GLN A 25 10.41 -13.38 22.46
CA GLN A 25 10.26 -12.86 23.84
C GLN A 25 10.83 -11.46 24.07
N ASN A 26 11.77 -11.00 23.25
CA ASN A 26 12.48 -9.73 23.39
C ASN A 26 11.99 -8.62 22.42
N GLU A 27 10.91 -8.85 21.69
CA GLU A 27 10.36 -7.87 20.71
C GLU A 27 9.37 -6.88 21.32
N GLY A 28 9.16 -6.93 22.63
CA GLY A 28 8.24 -6.05 23.37
C GLY A 28 6.75 -6.41 23.17
N PRO A 29 5.85 -5.74 23.91
CA PRO A 29 4.42 -5.98 23.81
C PRO A 29 3.86 -5.29 22.56
N GLY A 30 3.34 -6.05 21.62
CA GLY A 30 2.69 -5.53 20.43
C GLY A 30 2.10 -6.64 19.58
N ASN A 31 1.26 -6.26 18.66
CA ASN A 31 0.84 -7.14 17.57
C ASN A 31 0.75 -6.35 16.25
N ALA A 32 0.97 -7.03 15.16
CA ALA A 32 0.74 -6.52 13.82
C ALA A 32 -0.18 -7.48 13.08
N LEU A 33 -1.15 -6.93 12.38
CA LEU A 33 -1.99 -7.66 11.45
C LEU A 33 -1.52 -7.31 10.05
N ILE A 34 -1.13 -8.32 9.28
CA ILE A 34 -0.59 -8.15 7.93
C ILE A 34 -1.49 -8.91 6.96
N ALA A 35 -1.91 -8.25 5.92
CA ALA A 35 -2.63 -8.85 4.80
C ALA A 35 -1.81 -8.71 3.52
N THR A 36 -1.59 -9.82 2.83
CA THR A 36 -0.86 -9.85 1.57
C THR A 36 -1.81 -10.24 0.45
N LEU A 37 -1.89 -9.40 -0.57
CA LEU A 37 -2.63 -9.65 -1.80
C LEU A 37 -1.62 -9.89 -2.93
N ALA A 38 -1.46 -11.14 -3.32
CA ALA A 38 -0.57 -11.51 -4.42
C ALA A 38 -1.33 -11.50 -5.75
N HIS A 39 -0.88 -10.67 -6.68
CA HIS A 39 -1.32 -10.62 -8.07
C HIS A 39 -0.19 -11.09 -8.99
N ALA A 40 -0.47 -11.23 -10.28
CA ALA A 40 0.51 -11.76 -11.24
C ALA A 40 1.81 -10.91 -11.30
N GLU A 41 1.67 -9.58 -11.26
CA GLU A 41 2.79 -8.66 -11.47
C GLU A 41 3.15 -7.85 -10.19
N VAL A 42 2.25 -7.80 -9.22
CA VAL A 42 2.37 -6.95 -8.03
C VAL A 42 1.90 -7.69 -6.80
N THR A 43 2.59 -7.50 -5.69
CA THR A 43 2.13 -7.94 -4.37
C THR A 43 1.90 -6.72 -3.50
N GLU A 44 0.66 -6.55 -3.03
CA GLU A 44 0.28 -5.51 -2.09
C GLU A 44 0.29 -6.05 -0.66
N VAL A 45 0.78 -5.23 0.25
CA VAL A 45 0.84 -5.55 1.67
C VAL A 45 0.19 -4.44 2.49
N PHE A 46 -0.81 -4.81 3.25
CA PHE A 46 -1.51 -3.91 4.17
C PHE A 46 -1.18 -4.31 5.60
N THR A 47 -0.95 -3.33 6.47
CA THR A 47 -0.53 -3.58 7.84
C THR A 47 -1.32 -2.71 8.82
N ALA A 48 -1.83 -3.33 9.88
CA ALA A 48 -2.39 -2.61 11.01
C ALA A 48 -1.69 -3.03 12.30
N PHE A 49 -1.35 -2.06 13.13
CA PHE A 49 -0.70 -2.30 14.41
C PHE A 49 -1.70 -2.23 15.55
N GLY A 50 -1.55 -3.14 16.51
CA GLY A 50 -2.30 -3.09 17.75
C GLY A 50 -1.75 -2.00 18.67
N GLU A 51 -2.65 -1.20 19.21
CA GLU A 51 -2.34 -0.18 20.20
C GLU A 51 -3.08 -0.50 21.51
N LYS A 52 -2.58 0.02 22.64
CA LYS A 52 -3.17 -0.25 23.98
C LYS A 52 -4.63 0.20 24.11
N THR A 53 -5.02 1.20 23.31
CA THR A 53 -6.35 1.81 23.34
C THR A 53 -7.32 1.22 22.32
N LEU A 54 -6.85 0.36 21.41
CA LEU A 54 -7.65 -0.23 20.35
C LEU A 54 -8.01 -1.69 20.67
N SER A 55 -9.28 -2.05 20.49
CA SER A 55 -9.69 -3.45 20.57
C SER A 55 -9.21 -4.23 19.34
N ALA A 56 -9.14 -5.56 19.46
CA ALA A 56 -8.80 -6.44 18.36
C ALA A 56 -9.72 -6.25 17.14
N GLU A 57 -11.01 -6.02 17.39
CA GLU A 57 -12.02 -5.77 16.37
C GLU A 57 -11.78 -4.43 15.64
N GLN A 58 -11.39 -3.38 16.38
CA GLN A 58 -11.09 -2.07 15.79
C GLN A 58 -9.88 -2.15 14.85
N VAL A 59 -8.82 -2.84 15.25
CA VAL A 59 -7.62 -3.07 14.42
C VAL A 59 -8.00 -3.87 13.16
N ALA A 60 -8.76 -4.96 13.32
CA ALA A 60 -9.22 -5.77 12.19
C ALA A 60 -10.11 -4.99 11.23
N HIS A 61 -11.06 -4.21 11.76
CA HIS A 61 -11.97 -3.41 10.94
C HIS A 61 -11.26 -2.30 10.17
N ALA A 62 -10.25 -1.65 10.76
CA ALA A 62 -9.44 -0.66 10.07
C ALA A 62 -8.75 -1.26 8.83
N LEU A 63 -8.07 -2.40 9.00
CA LEU A 63 -7.41 -3.09 7.92
C LEU A 63 -8.38 -3.60 6.85
N VAL A 64 -9.52 -4.19 7.26
CA VAL A 64 -10.56 -4.65 6.33
C VAL A 64 -11.15 -3.51 5.51
N LYS A 65 -11.33 -2.33 6.10
CA LYS A 65 -11.80 -1.14 5.40
C LYS A 65 -10.83 -0.72 4.30
N GLU A 66 -9.54 -0.69 4.60
CA GLU A 66 -8.48 -0.35 3.66
C GLU A 66 -8.40 -1.38 2.52
N LEU A 67 -8.34 -2.67 2.85
CA LEU A 67 -8.37 -3.77 1.89
C LEU A 67 -9.55 -3.70 0.93
N ARG A 68 -10.75 -3.52 1.47
CA ARG A 68 -11.96 -3.40 0.65
C ARG A 68 -11.96 -2.16 -0.22
N GLY A 69 -11.39 -1.06 0.25
CA GLY A 69 -11.18 0.16 -0.53
C GLY A 69 -10.30 -0.12 -1.74
N PHE A 70 -9.16 -0.76 -1.52
CA PHE A 70 -8.24 -1.15 -2.58
C PHE A 70 -8.87 -2.15 -3.57
N LEU A 71 -9.48 -3.22 -3.07
CA LEU A 71 -10.12 -4.25 -3.92
C LEU A 71 -11.30 -3.73 -4.76
N LYS A 72 -11.93 -2.63 -4.36
CA LYS A 72 -12.97 -1.95 -5.14
C LYS A 72 -12.42 -0.98 -6.18
N SER A 73 -11.15 -0.59 -6.05
CA SER A 73 -10.47 0.25 -7.02
C SER A 73 -10.00 -0.60 -8.20
N GLU A 74 -9.81 0.03 -9.35
CA GLU A 74 -9.18 -0.59 -10.53
C GLU A 74 -7.67 -0.31 -10.56
N ALA A 75 -7.09 0.02 -9.42
CA ALA A 75 -5.71 0.41 -9.28
C ALA A 75 -4.78 -0.80 -9.25
N ALA A 76 -3.60 -0.64 -9.83
CA ALA A 76 -2.55 -1.65 -9.76
C ALA A 76 -1.92 -1.70 -8.36
N VAL A 77 -1.84 -0.55 -7.65
CA VAL A 77 -1.20 -0.45 -6.35
C VAL A 77 -2.01 0.37 -5.35
N GLY A 78 -1.79 0.10 -4.07
CA GLY A 78 -2.31 0.89 -2.94
C GLY A 78 -1.49 2.17 -2.68
N PRO A 79 -1.91 3.00 -1.70
CA PRO A 79 -1.29 4.29 -1.45
C PRO A 79 0.16 4.21 -0.96
N HIS A 80 0.49 3.18 -0.16
CA HIS A 80 1.83 3.01 0.39
C HIS A 80 2.85 2.57 -0.68
N LEU A 81 2.46 1.62 -1.52
CA LEU A 81 3.32 1.18 -2.62
C LEU A 81 3.44 2.27 -3.69
N ALA A 82 2.40 3.06 -3.93
CA ALA A 82 2.44 4.20 -4.85
C ALA A 82 3.55 5.21 -4.47
N ASP A 83 3.69 5.53 -3.19
CA ASP A 83 4.72 6.42 -2.69
C ASP A 83 6.13 5.84 -2.89
N GLN A 84 6.31 4.56 -2.62
CA GLN A 84 7.59 3.87 -2.81
C GLN A 84 7.99 3.74 -4.28
N LEU A 85 7.04 3.48 -5.17
CA LEU A 85 7.28 3.36 -6.61
C LEU A 85 7.69 4.67 -7.26
N ALA A 86 7.25 5.81 -6.76
CA ALA A 86 7.54 7.11 -7.35
C ALA A 86 9.06 7.33 -7.55
N LEU A 87 9.87 7.08 -6.52
CA LEU A 87 11.32 7.22 -6.61
C LEU A 87 11.96 6.20 -7.56
N LEU A 88 11.55 4.94 -7.48
CA LEU A 88 12.14 3.87 -8.30
C LEU A 88 11.86 4.12 -9.79
N LEU A 89 10.64 4.51 -10.14
CA LEU A 89 10.28 4.81 -11.52
C LEU A 89 10.94 6.11 -12.01
N ALA A 90 11.11 7.10 -11.16
CA ALA A 90 11.86 8.31 -11.51
C ALA A 90 13.33 8.00 -11.85
N LEU A 91 13.99 7.16 -11.05
CA LEU A 91 15.36 6.72 -11.33
C LEU A 91 15.43 5.92 -12.63
N ALA A 92 14.50 5.00 -12.86
CA ALA A 92 14.43 4.22 -14.10
C ALA A 92 14.16 5.12 -15.33
N THR A 93 13.28 6.11 -15.20
CA THR A 93 12.99 7.11 -16.25
C THR A 93 14.24 7.94 -16.56
N TRP A 94 14.91 8.43 -15.55
CA TRP A 94 16.14 9.20 -15.71
C TRP A 94 17.25 8.39 -16.41
N GLN A 95 17.45 7.15 -15.99
CA GLN A 95 18.50 6.29 -16.57
C GLN A 95 18.18 5.83 -18.00
N SER A 96 16.93 5.52 -18.28
CA SER A 96 16.52 4.95 -19.58
C SER A 96 16.11 6.00 -20.61
N GLY A 97 15.79 7.22 -20.19
CA GLY A 97 15.17 8.25 -21.01
C GLY A 97 13.72 7.91 -21.44
N ARG A 98 13.09 6.91 -20.82
CA ARG A 98 11.73 6.45 -21.15
C ARG A 98 10.78 6.75 -20.01
N GLY A 99 9.64 7.35 -20.31
CA GLY A 99 8.60 7.59 -19.31
C GLY A 99 7.98 6.29 -18.78
N ALA A 100 7.43 6.39 -17.57
CA ALA A 100 6.73 5.31 -16.90
C ALA A 100 5.42 5.81 -16.26
N ALA A 101 4.47 4.90 -16.02
CA ALA A 101 3.22 5.25 -15.35
C ALA A 101 2.69 4.04 -14.58
N PHE A 102 1.93 4.32 -13.53
CA PHE A 102 1.16 3.32 -12.78
C PHE A 102 -0.16 3.90 -12.31
N THR A 103 -1.10 3.02 -11.96
CA THR A 103 -2.37 3.43 -11.34
C THR A 103 -2.35 3.10 -9.86
N CYS A 104 -2.86 4.01 -9.02
CA CYS A 104 -2.99 3.81 -7.58
C CYS A 104 -4.40 4.13 -7.10
N SER A 105 -4.81 3.46 -6.01
CA SER A 105 -6.14 3.64 -5.43
C SER A 105 -6.33 5.02 -4.81
N GLU A 106 -5.25 5.61 -4.29
CA GLU A 106 -5.24 6.93 -3.69
C GLU A 106 -3.86 7.59 -3.89
N VAL A 107 -3.86 8.88 -4.25
CA VAL A 107 -2.67 9.72 -4.24
C VAL A 107 -2.70 10.57 -2.97
N THR A 108 -1.92 10.16 -1.99
CA THR A 108 -1.82 10.87 -0.71
C THR A 108 -1.02 12.17 -0.84
N GLU A 109 -1.11 13.05 0.15
CA GLU A 109 -0.24 14.24 0.24
C GLU A 109 1.24 13.84 0.37
N HIS A 110 1.52 12.68 0.98
CA HIS A 110 2.87 12.13 1.06
C HIS A 110 3.41 11.81 -0.34
N THR A 111 2.63 11.10 -1.16
CA THR A 111 2.99 10.80 -2.55
C THR A 111 3.22 12.08 -3.37
N ARG A 112 2.37 13.10 -3.21
CA ARG A 112 2.53 14.40 -3.92
C ARG A 112 3.81 15.11 -3.52
N THR A 113 4.06 15.19 -2.22
CA THR A 113 5.26 15.82 -1.68
C THR A 113 6.51 15.08 -2.14
N ASN A 114 6.48 13.75 -2.12
CA ASN A 114 7.59 12.92 -2.59
C ASN A 114 7.89 13.18 -4.08
N CYS A 115 6.88 13.18 -4.95
CA CYS A 115 7.04 13.54 -6.36
C CYS A 115 7.68 14.91 -6.53
N ALA A 116 7.18 15.94 -5.83
CA ALA A 116 7.71 17.29 -5.90
C ALA A 116 9.16 17.40 -5.41
N VAL A 117 9.53 16.62 -4.40
CA VAL A 117 10.93 16.54 -3.92
C VAL A 117 11.81 15.87 -4.96
N ILE A 118 11.38 14.73 -5.53
CA ILE A 118 12.14 13.98 -6.54
C ILE A 118 12.47 14.87 -7.75
N GLU A 119 11.52 15.69 -8.23
CA GLU A 119 11.73 16.63 -9.34
C GLU A 119 12.81 17.70 -9.06
N ARG A 120 13.14 17.93 -7.80
CA ARG A 120 14.24 18.84 -7.42
C ARG A 120 15.61 18.23 -7.56
N PHE A 121 15.71 16.90 -7.55
CA PHE A 121 16.98 16.17 -7.57
C PHE A 121 17.22 15.43 -8.87
N LEU A 122 16.16 15.05 -9.59
CA LEU A 122 16.24 14.30 -10.85
C LEU A 122 15.63 15.11 -12.00
N PRO A 123 16.19 15.03 -13.21
CA PRO A 123 15.64 15.67 -14.40
C PRO A 123 14.42 14.89 -14.93
N VAL A 124 13.38 14.85 -14.16
CA VAL A 124 12.10 14.19 -14.48
C VAL A 124 10.93 15.11 -14.12
N ARG A 125 9.75 14.79 -14.67
CA ARG A 125 8.49 15.47 -14.38
C ARG A 125 7.41 14.47 -14.06
N PHE A 126 6.65 14.73 -12.98
CA PHE A 126 5.47 13.97 -12.62
C PHE A 126 4.20 14.65 -13.09
N ALA A 127 3.28 13.84 -13.60
CA ALA A 127 1.89 14.24 -13.86
C ALA A 127 0.95 13.29 -13.12
N ILE A 128 0.02 13.86 -12.35
CA ILE A 128 -0.96 13.10 -11.57
C ILE A 128 -2.35 13.42 -12.10
N ALA A 129 -3.01 12.41 -12.65
CA ALA A 129 -4.40 12.48 -13.08
C ALA A 129 -5.28 11.71 -12.09
N GLN A 130 -6.16 12.46 -11.39
CA GLN A 130 -7.11 11.85 -10.46
C GLN A 130 -8.36 11.38 -11.20
N ALA A 131 -8.80 10.15 -10.89
CA ALA A 131 -10.06 9.60 -11.35
C ALA A 131 -10.74 8.84 -10.21
N ARG A 132 -12.05 8.59 -10.37
CA ARG A 132 -12.88 7.98 -9.32
C ARG A 132 -12.49 6.53 -9.00
N ALA A 133 -12.12 5.75 -10.00
CA ALA A 133 -11.80 4.34 -9.84
C ALA A 133 -10.32 4.14 -9.46
N ALA A 134 -9.41 4.84 -10.14
CA ALA A 134 -7.98 4.82 -9.86
C ALA A 134 -7.32 6.08 -10.37
N SER A 135 -6.36 6.61 -9.65
CA SER A 135 -5.53 7.73 -10.09
C SER A 135 -4.32 7.23 -10.87
N THR A 136 -3.86 7.99 -11.86
CA THR A 136 -2.66 7.66 -12.62
C THR A 136 -1.52 8.59 -12.21
N VAL A 137 -0.39 8.02 -11.87
CA VAL A 137 0.88 8.74 -11.66
C VAL A 137 1.79 8.41 -12.84
N ARG A 138 2.21 9.43 -13.56
CA ARG A 138 3.11 9.34 -14.71
C ARG A 138 4.40 10.09 -14.40
N VAL A 139 5.53 9.54 -14.80
CA VAL A 139 6.83 10.20 -14.75
C VAL A 139 7.47 10.18 -16.12
N GLU A 140 8.01 11.31 -16.55
CA GLU A 140 8.63 11.51 -17.86
C GLU A 140 9.97 12.22 -17.70
N PRO A 141 10.92 12.06 -18.64
CA PRO A 141 12.12 12.89 -18.69
C PRO A 141 11.74 14.37 -18.77
N ALA A 142 12.51 15.25 -18.09
CA ALA A 142 12.27 16.71 -18.09
C ALA A 142 12.84 17.36 -19.36
#